data_397dc93eb7ee6f7e432f4fb09b82667b
#
_entry.id   397dc93eb7ee6f7e432f4fb09b82667b
#
_cell.length_a   1.000
_cell.length_b   1.000
_cell.length_c   1.000
_cell.angle_alpha   90.00
_cell.angle_beta   90.00
_cell.angle_gamma   90.00
#
_symmetry.space_group_name_H-M   'P 1'
#
loop_
_entity.id
_entity.type
_entity.pdbx_description
1 polymer ?
#
loop_
_entity_poly.entity_id
_entity_poly.type
_entity_poly.pdbx_seq_one_letter_code
_entity_poly.pdbx_strand_id
1 'polypeptide(L)'
;TMPRLAWMNFSRNRKKAFVTTLSLGLTGILLLCVSAYANSVDVKEMAQSQFGDRSQYLLQYEDFAGREFVEMQRENPLGRTLREELAALPGVDYVTAYSLTCVEIPAISAIPGNSEHEPFVVRGISQEDMTEMYAGSGVLEGTADYRQLLDGDGILVCPAGSALKEIYRTGYQVGDTVTLSCYNGQSKTYTVMGIVQDVQIGSSSHFFILPEEELSALYPEIADFTGYVNLHTEQDSDRLRRAVFSAVSDQRVAISGLDDLSAELERGLRGELARDYGILVFIFVFSLINLANTLITNLLARQQEFGVFQSVGMSDRQMSSMLSFECLYYVGITLL
;
A
#
# COMPACT_ATOMS: atom_id res chain seq x y z
N THR A 1 -55.98 12.13 5.40
CA THR A 1 -54.83 13.02 5.21
C THR A 1 -53.93 12.47 4.10
N MET A 2 -53.39 13.36 3.24
CA MET A 2 -52.55 12.99 2.09
C MET A 2 -51.35 12.07 2.46
N PRO A 3 -50.60 12.30 3.54
CA PRO A 3 -49.50 11.42 3.94
C PRO A 3 -49.97 9.96 4.24
N ARG A 4 -51.12 9.77 4.84
CA ARG A 4 -51.67 8.43 5.17
C ARG A 4 -52.03 7.65 3.89
N LEU A 5 -52.60 8.33 2.89
CA LEU A 5 -52.89 7.72 1.58
C LEU A 5 -51.61 7.35 0.84
N ALA A 6 -50.59 8.24 0.85
CA ALA A 6 -49.31 7.96 0.26
C ALA A 6 -48.62 6.74 0.91
N TRP A 7 -48.66 6.63 2.23
CA TRP A 7 -48.14 5.45 2.98
C TRP A 7 -48.84 4.15 2.61
N MET A 8 -50.17 4.17 2.53
CA MET A 8 -50.95 3.00 2.12
C MET A 8 -50.58 2.54 0.69
N ASN A 9 -50.36 3.47 -0.21
CA ASN A 9 -49.97 3.19 -1.57
C ASN A 9 -48.53 2.60 -1.64
N PHE A 10 -47.59 3.21 -0.92
CA PHE A 10 -46.24 2.70 -0.78
C PHE A 10 -46.22 1.25 -0.27
N SER A 11 -47.00 0.97 0.77
CA SER A 11 -47.03 -0.36 1.39
C SER A 11 -47.64 -1.44 0.49
N ARG A 12 -48.50 -1.06 -0.49
CA ARG A 12 -49.10 -1.98 -1.46
C ARG A 12 -48.09 -2.49 -2.50
N ASN A 13 -47.09 -1.67 -2.85
CA ASN A 13 -46.09 -1.98 -3.88
C ASN A 13 -44.69 -2.35 -3.28
N ARG A 14 -44.65 -3.01 -2.15
CA ARG A 14 -43.43 -3.29 -1.35
C ARG A 14 -42.26 -3.87 -2.15
N LYS A 15 -42.51 -4.82 -3.06
CA LYS A 15 -41.42 -5.47 -3.83
C LYS A 15 -40.68 -4.48 -4.74
N LYS A 16 -41.42 -3.64 -5.49
CA LYS A 16 -40.81 -2.64 -6.38
C LYS A 16 -40.16 -1.53 -5.57
N ALA A 17 -40.84 -1.06 -4.51
CA ALA A 17 -40.28 -0.09 -3.56
C ALA A 17 -38.95 -0.57 -2.98
N PHE A 18 -38.90 -1.83 -2.52
CA PHE A 18 -37.69 -2.43 -1.93
C PHE A 18 -36.51 -2.43 -2.91
N VAL A 19 -36.70 -2.87 -4.16
CA VAL A 19 -35.61 -2.87 -5.18
C VAL A 19 -35.09 -1.46 -5.44
N THR A 20 -35.95 -0.49 -5.57
CA THR A 20 -35.57 0.92 -5.81
C THR A 20 -34.82 1.50 -4.60
N THR A 21 -35.33 1.28 -3.40
CA THR A 21 -34.72 1.72 -2.13
C THR A 21 -33.34 1.06 -1.94
N LEU A 22 -33.25 -0.24 -2.20
CA LEU A 22 -31.99 -0.99 -2.12
C LEU A 22 -30.94 -0.43 -3.11
N SER A 23 -31.34 -0.15 -4.33
CA SER A 23 -30.43 0.41 -5.35
C SER A 23 -29.89 1.80 -4.96
N LEU A 24 -30.77 2.69 -4.49
CA LEU A 24 -30.39 4.02 -4.01
C LEU A 24 -29.54 3.95 -2.74
N GLY A 25 -29.94 3.10 -1.78
CA GLY A 25 -29.20 2.90 -0.52
C GLY A 25 -27.80 2.35 -0.76
N LEU A 26 -27.67 1.35 -1.63
CA LEU A 26 -26.36 0.80 -1.99
C LEU A 26 -25.45 1.86 -2.63
N THR A 27 -26.00 2.70 -3.52
CA THR A 27 -25.25 3.82 -4.11
C THR A 27 -24.79 4.81 -3.06
N GLY A 28 -25.64 5.14 -2.08
CA GLY A 28 -25.31 6.01 -0.95
C GLY A 28 -24.19 5.43 -0.08
N ILE A 29 -24.28 4.14 0.26
CA ILE A 29 -23.25 3.44 1.04
C ILE A 29 -21.90 3.44 0.29
N LEU A 30 -21.90 3.12 -1.00
CA LEU A 30 -20.70 3.14 -1.81
C LEU A 30 -20.07 4.55 -1.86
N LEU A 31 -20.88 5.58 -1.99
CA LEU A 31 -20.40 6.97 -1.97
C LEU A 31 -19.73 7.31 -0.62
N LEU A 32 -20.37 6.90 0.49
CA LEU A 32 -19.79 7.10 1.82
C LEU A 32 -18.48 6.32 1.99
N CYS A 33 -18.40 5.08 1.51
CA CYS A 33 -17.18 4.28 1.57
C CYS A 33 -16.04 4.93 0.78
N VAL A 34 -16.27 5.36 -0.46
CA VAL A 34 -15.25 6.03 -1.29
C VAL A 34 -14.84 7.37 -0.66
N SER A 35 -15.80 8.14 -0.13
CA SER A 35 -15.49 9.40 0.55
C SER A 35 -14.72 9.19 1.85
N ALA A 36 -15.04 8.16 2.64
CA ALA A 36 -14.31 7.81 3.85
C ALA A 36 -12.88 7.37 3.51
N TYR A 37 -12.71 6.52 2.49
CA TYR A 37 -11.40 6.11 2.00
C TYR A 37 -10.57 7.32 1.56
N ALA A 38 -11.12 8.21 0.73
CA ALA A 38 -10.44 9.41 0.25
C ALA A 38 -9.95 10.33 1.39
N ASN A 39 -10.69 10.39 2.50
CA ASN A 39 -10.32 11.20 3.66
C ASN A 39 -9.44 10.46 4.70
N SER A 40 -9.29 9.15 4.58
CA SER A 40 -8.46 8.36 5.51
C SER A 40 -7.02 8.19 5.05
N VAL A 41 -6.73 8.42 3.77
CA VAL A 41 -5.38 8.24 3.22
C VAL A 41 -4.54 9.48 3.50
N ASP A 42 -3.53 9.33 4.36
CA ASP A 42 -2.45 10.29 4.51
C ASP A 42 -1.32 9.97 3.52
N VAL A 43 -1.32 10.69 2.41
CA VAL A 43 -0.35 10.49 1.32
C VAL A 43 1.08 10.76 1.78
N LYS A 44 1.28 11.71 2.69
CA LYS A 44 2.61 12.04 3.20
C LYS A 44 3.14 10.94 4.11
N GLU A 45 2.31 10.41 4.99
CA GLU A 45 2.68 9.26 5.83
C GLU A 45 2.95 8.01 4.99
N MET A 46 2.15 7.80 3.94
CA MET A 46 2.36 6.72 2.98
C MET A 46 3.68 6.87 2.21
N ALA A 47 4.05 8.09 1.80
CA ALA A 47 5.34 8.35 1.18
C ALA A 47 6.50 8.14 2.17
N GLN A 48 6.36 8.62 3.40
CA GLN A 48 7.37 8.43 4.46
C GLN A 48 7.61 6.96 4.80
N SER A 49 6.55 6.14 4.79
CA SER A 49 6.69 4.71 5.06
C SER A 49 7.57 3.97 4.05
N GLN A 50 7.63 4.46 2.80
CA GLN A 50 8.50 3.89 1.78
C GLN A 50 9.99 4.23 1.98
N PHE A 51 10.30 5.30 2.69
CA PHE A 51 11.68 5.67 3.00
C PHE A 51 12.20 4.99 4.29
N GLY A 52 11.30 4.50 5.13
CA GLY A 52 11.61 3.66 6.29
C GLY A 52 11.94 4.41 7.57
N ASP A 53 12.58 5.56 7.51
CA ASP A 53 13.11 6.28 8.67
C ASP A 53 12.82 7.79 8.69
N ARG A 54 11.74 8.22 8.04
CA ARG A 54 11.32 9.63 7.93
C ARG A 54 12.34 10.56 7.25
N SER A 55 13.16 10.02 6.37
CA SER A 55 14.09 10.81 5.57
C SER A 55 13.39 11.69 4.53
N GLN A 56 14.07 12.70 4.04
CA GLN A 56 13.60 13.58 2.97
C GLN A 56 14.07 13.12 1.60
N TYR A 57 15.21 12.43 1.54
CA TYR A 57 15.72 11.86 0.29
C TYR A 57 16.14 10.43 0.50
N LEU A 58 15.78 9.57 -0.45
CA LEU A 58 16.21 8.20 -0.56
C LEU A 58 17.04 8.04 -1.84
N LEU A 59 18.25 7.54 -1.69
CA LEU A 59 19.13 7.17 -2.79
C LEU A 59 19.24 5.65 -2.84
N GLN A 60 19.01 5.08 -4.01
CA GLN A 60 19.05 3.64 -4.23
C GLN A 60 19.54 3.32 -5.63
N TYR A 61 19.89 2.07 -5.88
CA TYR A 61 20.16 1.63 -7.24
C TYR A 61 18.87 1.60 -8.06
N GLU A 62 18.92 2.10 -9.29
CA GLU A 62 17.80 2.07 -10.21
C GLU A 62 17.76 0.73 -10.94
N ASP A 63 16.61 0.02 -10.84
CA ASP A 63 16.26 -1.20 -11.59
C ASP A 63 17.27 -2.36 -11.63
N PHE A 64 18.23 -2.42 -10.68
CA PHE A 64 19.20 -3.50 -10.62
C PHE A 64 18.77 -4.58 -9.59
N ALA A 65 18.84 -5.83 -10.01
CA ALA A 65 18.57 -6.98 -9.15
C ALA A 65 19.53 -8.13 -9.47
N GLY A 66 19.62 -9.08 -8.53
CA GLY A 66 20.38 -10.29 -8.74
C GLY A 66 21.88 -10.05 -8.98
N ARG A 67 22.41 -10.67 -10.03
CA ARG A 67 23.82 -10.60 -10.37
C ARG A 67 24.30 -9.17 -10.65
N GLU A 68 23.52 -8.39 -11.38
CA GLU A 68 23.88 -7.01 -11.74
C GLU A 68 24.01 -6.12 -10.51
N PHE A 69 23.13 -6.31 -9.52
CA PHE A 69 23.19 -5.63 -8.23
C PHE A 69 24.51 -5.92 -7.51
N VAL A 70 24.90 -7.21 -7.42
CA VAL A 70 26.13 -7.64 -6.77
C VAL A 70 27.38 -7.15 -7.51
N GLU A 71 27.38 -7.19 -8.83
CA GLU A 71 28.50 -6.68 -9.63
C GLU A 71 28.69 -5.16 -9.45
N MET A 72 27.60 -4.42 -9.31
CA MET A 72 27.65 -2.98 -9.06
C MET A 72 28.23 -2.64 -7.69
N GLN A 73 28.01 -3.50 -6.69
CA GLN A 73 28.56 -3.30 -5.35
C GLN A 73 30.09 -3.39 -5.28
N ARG A 74 30.75 -3.97 -6.28
CA ARG A 74 32.23 -3.97 -6.36
C ARG A 74 32.83 -2.57 -6.54
N GLU A 75 32.08 -1.69 -7.23
CA GLU A 75 32.41 -0.27 -7.41
C GLU A 75 31.23 0.57 -6.89
N ASN A 76 30.90 0.38 -5.62
CA ASN A 76 29.66 0.86 -5.03
C ASN A 76 29.51 2.40 -5.15
N PRO A 77 28.60 2.90 -6.02
CA PRO A 77 28.39 4.35 -6.18
C PRO A 77 27.72 4.98 -4.95
N LEU A 78 27.05 4.18 -4.09
CA LEU A 78 26.47 4.62 -2.80
C LEU A 78 27.44 4.48 -1.62
N GLY A 79 28.71 4.17 -1.91
CA GLY A 79 29.73 3.88 -0.91
C GLY A 79 30.06 5.07 -0.01
N ARG A 80 31.05 4.85 0.87
CA ARG A 80 31.44 5.80 1.91
C ARG A 80 31.70 7.21 1.40
N THR A 81 32.38 7.37 0.25
CA THR A 81 32.72 8.70 -0.29
C THR A 81 31.49 9.55 -0.54
N LEU A 82 30.50 8.99 -1.24
CA LEU A 82 29.23 9.70 -1.48
C LEU A 82 28.50 10.06 -0.18
N ARG A 83 28.47 9.13 0.78
CA ARG A 83 27.82 9.36 2.08
C ARG A 83 28.47 10.52 2.86
N GLU A 84 29.81 10.58 2.87
CA GLU A 84 30.57 11.66 3.49
C GLU A 84 30.32 13.00 2.77
N GLU A 85 30.25 13.02 1.44
CA GLU A 85 29.90 14.20 0.66
C GLU A 85 28.48 14.69 0.96
N LEU A 86 27.50 13.78 1.02
CA LEU A 86 26.11 14.10 1.34
C LEU A 86 25.97 14.64 2.77
N ALA A 87 26.66 14.03 3.74
CA ALA A 87 26.63 14.47 5.13
C ALA A 87 27.29 15.86 5.33
N ALA A 88 28.19 16.27 4.43
CA ALA A 88 28.82 17.57 4.47
C ALA A 88 27.99 18.69 3.82
N LEU A 89 26.87 18.37 3.16
CA LEU A 89 26.02 19.35 2.50
C LEU A 89 25.35 20.29 3.53
N PRO A 90 25.35 21.61 3.31
CA PRO A 90 24.65 22.52 4.19
C PRO A 90 23.13 22.27 4.21
N GLY A 91 22.59 22.01 5.38
CA GLY A 91 21.17 21.71 5.58
C GLY A 91 20.87 20.22 5.75
N VAL A 92 21.87 19.35 5.65
CA VAL A 92 21.73 17.93 6.02
C VAL A 92 22.00 17.78 7.51
N ASP A 93 21.09 17.15 8.22
CA ASP A 93 21.23 16.88 9.66
C ASP A 93 22.07 15.61 9.88
N TYR A 94 21.71 14.53 9.21
CA TYR A 94 22.48 13.27 9.21
C TYR A 94 22.11 12.41 8.00
N VAL A 95 22.92 11.37 7.79
CA VAL A 95 22.73 10.38 6.71
C VAL A 95 22.75 8.99 7.33
N THR A 96 21.75 8.18 7.00
CA THR A 96 21.72 6.74 7.33
C THR A 96 21.97 5.91 6.08
N ALA A 97 22.54 4.72 6.26
CA ALA A 97 22.82 3.80 5.17
C ALA A 97 22.43 2.39 5.57
N TYR A 98 21.93 1.64 4.61
CA TYR A 98 21.48 0.28 4.82
C TYR A 98 22.25 -0.69 3.94
N SER A 99 22.83 -1.72 4.56
CA SER A 99 23.59 -2.75 3.89
C SER A 99 22.67 -3.81 3.32
N LEU A 100 22.82 -4.11 2.05
CA LEU A 100 22.02 -5.07 1.30
C LEU A 100 22.93 -5.87 0.36
N THR A 101 22.51 -7.09 0.01
CA THR A 101 23.04 -7.82 -1.14
C THR A 101 21.96 -8.70 -1.76
N CYS A 102 22.26 -9.30 -2.91
CA CYS A 102 21.36 -10.23 -3.58
C CYS A 102 21.92 -11.66 -3.55
N VAL A 103 21.02 -12.61 -3.38
CA VAL A 103 21.30 -14.05 -3.42
C VAL A 103 20.18 -14.77 -4.14
N GLU A 104 20.39 -16.04 -4.49
CA GLU A 104 19.33 -16.98 -4.87
C GLU A 104 19.02 -17.93 -3.72
N ILE A 105 17.78 -18.39 -3.62
CA ILE A 105 17.37 -19.41 -2.66
C ILE A 105 16.86 -20.63 -3.42
N PRO A 106 17.70 -21.65 -3.66
CA PRO A 106 17.36 -22.78 -4.51
C PRO A 106 16.10 -23.52 -4.06
N ALA A 107 15.84 -23.59 -2.76
CA ALA A 107 14.64 -24.21 -2.22
C ALA A 107 13.34 -23.47 -2.66
N ILE A 108 13.38 -22.16 -2.82
CA ILE A 108 12.23 -21.38 -3.30
C ILE A 108 12.11 -21.47 -4.82
N SER A 109 13.23 -21.39 -5.54
CA SER A 109 13.25 -21.56 -7.00
C SER A 109 12.76 -22.92 -7.46
N ALA A 110 12.94 -23.98 -6.65
CA ALA A 110 12.45 -25.32 -6.92
C ALA A 110 10.92 -25.48 -6.78
N ILE A 111 10.21 -24.53 -6.21
CA ILE A 111 8.75 -24.58 -6.04
C ILE A 111 8.07 -24.34 -7.39
N PRO A 112 7.16 -25.22 -7.85
CA PRO A 112 6.50 -25.06 -9.13
C PRO A 112 5.74 -23.73 -9.25
N GLY A 113 6.07 -22.99 -10.30
CA GLY A 113 5.49 -21.68 -10.59
C GLY A 113 6.26 -20.49 -10.04
N ASN A 114 7.37 -20.71 -9.35
CA ASN A 114 8.36 -19.67 -9.05
C ASN A 114 9.38 -19.57 -10.20
N SER A 115 10.09 -18.45 -10.24
CA SER A 115 11.18 -18.23 -11.19
C SER A 115 12.39 -19.11 -10.84
N GLU A 116 13.06 -19.66 -11.85
CA GLU A 116 14.22 -20.54 -11.67
C GLU A 116 15.43 -19.80 -11.05
N HIS A 117 15.54 -18.50 -11.32
CA HIS A 117 16.60 -17.62 -10.84
C HIS A 117 16.03 -16.39 -10.18
N GLU A 118 15.14 -16.58 -9.19
CA GLU A 118 14.56 -15.46 -8.45
C GLU A 118 15.59 -14.84 -7.52
N PRO A 119 15.93 -13.56 -7.69
CA PRO A 119 16.84 -12.87 -6.78
C PRO A 119 16.12 -12.47 -5.49
N PHE A 120 16.74 -12.75 -4.36
CA PHE A 120 16.29 -12.29 -3.05
C PHE A 120 17.26 -11.27 -2.51
N VAL A 121 16.73 -10.15 -2.05
CA VAL A 121 17.52 -9.16 -1.31
C VAL A 121 17.68 -9.63 0.13
N VAL A 122 18.92 -9.71 0.57
CA VAL A 122 19.29 -9.99 1.95
C VAL A 122 19.80 -8.70 2.58
N ARG A 123 19.24 -8.35 3.72
CA ARG A 123 19.64 -7.18 4.50
C ARG A 123 20.72 -7.56 5.50
N GLY A 124 21.83 -6.81 5.50
CA GLY A 124 22.78 -6.78 6.59
C GLY A 124 22.34 -5.75 7.64
N ILE A 125 22.41 -6.11 8.90
CA ILE A 125 22.04 -5.21 9.99
C ILE A 125 23.18 -5.17 11.02
N SER A 126 23.48 -3.97 11.52
CA SER A 126 24.45 -3.79 12.61
C SER A 126 23.88 -4.25 13.95
N GLN A 127 24.75 -4.46 14.94
CA GLN A 127 24.31 -4.81 16.30
C GLN A 127 23.44 -3.71 16.92
N GLU A 128 23.76 -2.45 16.64
CA GLU A 128 23.03 -1.28 17.16
C GLU A 128 21.64 -1.21 16.57
N ASP A 129 21.54 -1.25 15.24
CA ASP A 129 20.26 -1.21 14.52
C ASP A 129 19.37 -2.40 14.86
N MET A 130 19.94 -3.61 14.97
CA MET A 130 19.18 -4.80 15.36
C MET A 130 18.57 -4.64 16.76
N THR A 131 19.34 -4.08 17.69
CA THR A 131 18.85 -3.84 19.05
C THR A 131 17.75 -2.80 19.07
N GLU A 132 17.87 -1.73 18.28
CA GLU A 132 16.87 -0.68 18.19
C GLU A 132 15.58 -1.16 17.49
N MET A 133 15.71 -1.80 16.34
CA MET A 133 14.57 -2.21 15.51
C MET A 133 13.74 -3.33 16.10
N TYR A 134 14.40 -4.29 16.76
CA TYR A 134 13.73 -5.48 17.29
C TYR A 134 13.63 -5.49 18.80
N ALA A 135 13.85 -4.34 19.46
CA ALA A 135 13.55 -4.19 20.89
C ALA A 135 12.04 -4.38 21.14
N GLY A 136 11.69 -5.12 22.16
CA GLY A 136 10.31 -5.30 22.60
C GLY A 136 9.49 -6.17 21.66
N SER A 137 8.54 -5.58 20.89
CA SER A 137 7.55 -6.33 20.07
C SER A 137 8.00 -6.62 18.64
N GLY A 138 9.20 -6.23 18.24
CA GLY A 138 9.71 -6.43 16.88
C GLY A 138 10.01 -7.90 16.53
N VAL A 139 10.24 -8.75 17.52
CA VAL A 139 10.43 -10.21 17.36
C VAL A 139 9.09 -10.89 17.57
N LEU A 140 8.59 -11.58 16.55
CA LEU A 140 7.32 -12.32 16.59
C LEU A 140 7.51 -13.72 17.17
N GLU A 141 8.63 -14.41 16.83
CA GLU A 141 8.95 -15.74 17.27
C GLU A 141 10.48 -15.91 17.31
N GLY A 142 10.99 -16.68 18.27
CA GLY A 142 12.42 -16.96 18.43
C GLY A 142 13.21 -15.82 19.03
N THR A 143 14.40 -15.55 18.50
CA THR A 143 15.35 -14.53 19.00
C THR A 143 15.93 -13.70 17.87
N ALA A 144 16.23 -12.42 18.17
CA ALA A 144 17.02 -11.52 17.33
C ALA A 144 18.30 -11.07 18.07
N ASP A 145 18.88 -11.94 18.89
CA ASP A 145 20.16 -11.65 19.55
C ASP A 145 21.31 -11.73 18.53
N TYR A 146 22.00 -10.60 18.34
CA TYR A 146 23.05 -10.46 17.34
C TYR A 146 24.17 -11.47 17.46
N ARG A 147 24.63 -11.73 18.70
CA ARG A 147 25.74 -12.67 18.95
C ARG A 147 25.31 -14.12 18.73
N GLN A 148 24.10 -14.47 19.13
CA GLN A 148 23.56 -15.80 18.87
C GLN A 148 23.41 -16.05 17.36
N LEU A 149 23.04 -15.05 16.58
CA LEU A 149 22.96 -15.16 15.13
C LEU A 149 24.33 -15.38 14.50
N LEU A 150 25.37 -14.64 14.93
CA LEU A 150 26.74 -14.81 14.43
C LEU A 150 27.32 -16.18 14.82
N ASP A 151 27.21 -16.56 16.10
CA ASP A 151 27.83 -17.80 16.63
C ASP A 151 27.14 -19.06 16.08
N GLY A 152 25.88 -18.97 15.67
CA GLY A 152 25.04 -20.11 15.27
C GLY A 152 24.66 -20.14 13.80
N ASP A 153 25.33 -19.38 12.93
CA ASP A 153 24.94 -19.23 11.53
C ASP A 153 23.42 -18.93 11.41
N GLY A 154 22.95 -17.94 12.16
CA GLY A 154 21.55 -17.59 12.28
C GLY A 154 21.10 -16.60 11.23
N ILE A 155 19.85 -16.76 10.79
CA ILE A 155 19.14 -15.81 9.91
C ILE A 155 17.80 -15.45 10.52
N LEU A 156 17.41 -14.18 10.37
CA LEU A 156 16.05 -13.75 10.68
C LEU A 156 15.21 -13.76 9.40
N VAL A 157 13.97 -14.15 9.54
CA VAL A 157 13.00 -14.13 8.46
C VAL A 157 11.91 -13.12 8.78
N CYS A 158 11.67 -12.23 7.82
CA CYS A 158 10.56 -11.30 7.82
C CYS A 158 9.54 -11.81 6.80
N PRO A 159 8.34 -12.29 7.22
CA PRO A 159 7.35 -12.78 6.27
C PRO A 159 6.71 -11.64 5.44
N ALA A 160 6.98 -10.38 5.77
CA ALA A 160 6.34 -9.21 5.15
C ALA A 160 4.80 -9.41 5.05
N GLY A 161 4.17 -9.60 6.20
CA GLY A 161 2.79 -10.03 6.27
C GLY A 161 2.62 -11.46 5.74
N SER A 162 1.93 -11.62 4.62
CA SER A 162 1.74 -12.92 3.95
C SER A 162 2.52 -13.06 2.63
N ALA A 163 3.34 -12.07 2.28
CA ALA A 163 3.95 -11.98 0.95
C ALA A 163 4.81 -13.21 0.58
N LEU A 164 5.64 -13.72 1.49
CA LEU A 164 6.41 -14.96 1.27
C LEU A 164 5.49 -16.13 0.90
N LYS A 165 4.36 -16.27 1.59
CA LYS A 165 3.40 -17.35 1.37
C LYS A 165 2.57 -17.15 0.09
N GLU A 166 2.13 -15.94 -0.17
CA GLU A 166 1.25 -15.63 -1.30
C GLU A 166 2.00 -15.58 -2.63
N ILE A 167 3.18 -14.93 -2.64
CA ILE A 167 3.99 -14.76 -3.85
C ILE A 167 4.83 -16.02 -4.11
N TYR A 168 5.62 -16.43 -3.12
CA TYR A 168 6.60 -17.50 -3.29
C TYR A 168 6.11 -18.89 -2.81
N ARG A 169 4.90 -18.97 -2.25
CA ARG A 169 4.27 -20.22 -1.77
C ARG A 169 5.10 -20.96 -0.72
N THR A 170 5.87 -20.22 0.06
CA THR A 170 6.73 -20.78 1.10
C THR A 170 6.54 -20.04 2.42
N GLY A 171 7.00 -20.65 3.49
CA GLY A 171 7.05 -20.06 4.83
C GLY A 171 8.13 -20.74 5.64
N TYR A 172 8.60 -20.06 6.65
CA TYR A 172 9.67 -20.54 7.53
C TYR A 172 9.22 -20.50 8.98
N GLN A 173 9.74 -21.44 9.76
CA GLN A 173 9.59 -21.51 11.21
C GLN A 173 10.94 -21.45 11.87
N VAL A 174 10.98 -21.08 13.15
CA VAL A 174 12.24 -21.12 13.93
C VAL A 174 12.76 -22.56 13.97
N GLY A 175 14.05 -22.73 13.61
CA GLY A 175 14.71 -24.01 13.47
C GLY A 175 14.80 -24.56 12.04
N ASP A 176 14.06 -23.98 11.09
CA ASP A 176 14.23 -24.32 9.67
C ASP A 176 15.59 -23.87 9.15
N THR A 177 16.02 -24.42 8.03
CA THR A 177 17.27 -24.03 7.37
C THR A 177 17.01 -23.36 6.04
N VAL A 178 17.79 -22.31 5.74
CA VAL A 178 17.78 -21.56 4.48
C VAL A 178 19.17 -21.59 3.87
N THR A 179 19.28 -22.09 2.64
CA THR A 179 20.57 -22.04 1.90
C THR A 179 20.55 -20.85 0.96
N LEU A 180 21.49 -19.94 1.15
CA LEU A 180 21.72 -18.79 0.28
C LEU A 180 22.81 -19.15 -0.73
N SER A 181 22.47 -19.02 -2.03
CA SER A 181 23.42 -19.24 -3.13
C SER A 181 23.83 -17.89 -3.72
N CYS A 182 25.12 -17.62 -3.65
CA CYS A 182 25.71 -16.36 -4.09
C CYS A 182 26.10 -16.40 -5.57
N TYR A 183 26.08 -15.24 -6.23
CA TYR A 183 26.48 -15.11 -7.64
C TYR A 183 27.98 -15.28 -7.90
N ASN A 184 28.81 -15.33 -6.83
CA ASN A 184 30.22 -15.70 -6.90
C ASN A 184 30.46 -17.21 -6.84
N GLY A 185 29.40 -18.02 -6.77
CA GLY A 185 29.44 -19.49 -6.71
C GLY A 185 29.55 -20.07 -5.30
N GLN A 186 29.61 -19.22 -4.25
CA GLN A 186 29.54 -19.68 -2.87
C GLN A 186 28.10 -19.99 -2.45
N SER A 187 27.94 -20.86 -1.48
CA SER A 187 26.66 -21.14 -0.85
C SER A 187 26.86 -21.35 0.65
N LYS A 188 25.99 -20.76 1.45
CA LYS A 188 26.00 -20.95 2.90
C LYS A 188 24.59 -21.24 3.40
N THR A 189 24.49 -22.16 4.35
CA THR A 189 23.21 -22.54 4.97
C THR A 189 23.12 -21.91 6.34
N TYR A 190 21.99 -21.28 6.59
CA TYR A 190 21.67 -20.61 7.84
C TYR A 190 20.50 -21.28 8.53
N THR A 191 20.45 -21.18 9.85
CA THR A 191 19.31 -21.63 10.66
C THR A 191 18.40 -20.42 10.97
N VAL A 192 17.12 -20.55 10.73
CA VAL A 192 16.13 -19.53 11.10
C VAL A 192 16.04 -19.46 12.61
N MET A 193 16.56 -18.40 13.20
CA MET A 193 16.56 -18.20 14.67
C MET A 193 15.44 -17.30 15.14
N GLY A 194 14.89 -16.48 14.26
CA GLY A 194 13.76 -15.62 14.60
C GLY A 194 12.92 -15.25 13.41
N ILE A 195 11.64 -15.04 13.69
CA ILE A 195 10.66 -14.41 12.79
C ILE A 195 10.42 -13.00 13.33
N VAL A 196 10.59 -12.00 12.48
CA VAL A 196 10.57 -10.59 12.87
C VAL A 196 9.54 -9.80 12.08
N GLN A 197 9.12 -8.65 12.63
CA GLN A 197 8.25 -7.73 11.93
C GLN A 197 8.95 -7.11 10.72
N ASP A 198 8.16 -6.79 9.70
CA ASP A 198 8.65 -6.05 8.55
C ASP A 198 8.98 -4.61 8.94
N VAL A 199 10.21 -4.22 8.62
CA VAL A 199 10.62 -2.82 8.63
C VAL A 199 10.92 -2.46 7.19
N GLN A 200 9.98 -1.77 6.58
CA GLN A 200 10.10 -1.35 5.19
C GLN A 200 11.23 -0.32 5.05
N ILE A 201 12.19 -0.58 4.17
CA ILE A 201 13.28 0.34 3.83
C ILE A 201 13.36 0.38 2.32
N GLY A 202 13.18 1.54 1.76
CA GLY A 202 13.08 1.69 0.31
C GLY A 202 11.84 1.02 -0.27
N SER A 203 11.88 0.72 -1.55
CA SER A 203 10.77 0.13 -2.31
C SER A 203 10.70 -1.40 -2.24
N SER A 204 11.65 -2.07 -1.56
CA SER A 204 11.80 -3.53 -1.59
C SER A 204 11.45 -4.17 -0.25
N SER A 205 10.78 -5.32 -0.30
CA SER A 205 10.57 -6.17 0.86
C SER A 205 11.82 -7.01 1.12
N HIS A 206 12.33 -6.97 2.34
CA HIS A 206 13.51 -7.70 2.77
C HIS A 206 13.07 -8.90 3.62
N PHE A 207 12.98 -10.07 2.97
CA PHE A 207 12.53 -11.27 3.67
C PHE A 207 13.58 -11.91 4.57
N PHE A 208 14.86 -11.63 4.32
CA PHE A 208 15.98 -12.26 4.98
C PHE A 208 16.95 -11.24 5.55
N ILE A 209 17.28 -11.38 6.81
CA ILE A 209 18.12 -10.43 7.55
C ILE A 209 19.25 -11.19 8.24
N LEU A 210 20.47 -10.72 8.05
CA LEU A 210 21.69 -11.26 8.62
C LEU A 210 22.45 -10.19 9.42
N PRO A 211 23.30 -10.56 10.37
CA PRO A 211 24.35 -9.67 10.82
C PRO A 211 25.19 -9.16 9.64
N GLU A 212 25.57 -7.88 9.64
CA GLU A 212 26.26 -7.28 8.47
C GLU A 212 27.62 -7.93 8.16
N GLU A 213 28.30 -8.49 9.15
CA GLU A 213 29.56 -9.23 8.96
C GLU A 213 29.36 -10.46 8.07
N GLU A 214 28.18 -11.08 8.11
CA GLU A 214 27.85 -12.22 7.28
C GLU A 214 27.79 -11.88 5.79
N LEU A 215 27.43 -10.63 5.43
CA LEU A 215 27.49 -10.21 4.02
C LEU A 215 28.92 -10.28 3.48
N SER A 216 29.92 -9.89 4.29
CA SER A 216 31.33 -10.00 3.92
C SER A 216 31.81 -11.45 3.83
N ALA A 217 31.20 -12.36 4.58
CA ALA A 217 31.46 -13.79 4.46
C ALA A 217 30.87 -14.39 3.18
N LEU A 218 29.70 -13.90 2.73
CA LEU A 218 29.06 -14.30 1.48
C LEU A 218 29.78 -13.77 0.23
N TYR A 219 30.26 -12.53 0.30
CA TYR A 219 30.93 -11.83 -0.80
C TYR A 219 32.21 -11.14 -0.33
N PRO A 220 33.30 -11.89 -0.11
CA PRO A 220 34.57 -11.32 0.38
C PRO A 220 35.19 -10.27 -0.54
N GLU A 221 34.81 -10.27 -1.82
CA GLU A 221 35.27 -9.32 -2.82
C GLU A 221 34.58 -7.95 -2.76
N ILE A 222 33.50 -7.80 -1.97
CA ILE A 222 32.75 -6.56 -1.82
C ILE A 222 33.16 -5.87 -0.53
N ALA A 223 33.60 -4.61 -0.64
CA ALA A 223 34.05 -3.84 0.52
C ALA A 223 32.93 -3.01 1.18
N ASP A 224 31.89 -2.67 0.43
CA ASP A 224 30.81 -1.80 0.90
C ASP A 224 29.45 -2.31 0.33
N PHE A 225 28.58 -2.74 1.22
CA PHE A 225 27.27 -3.32 0.89
C PHE A 225 26.12 -2.30 0.91
N THR A 226 26.43 -1.00 0.98
CA THR A 226 25.37 0.03 0.96
C THR A 226 24.49 -0.11 -0.26
N GLY A 227 23.22 -0.35 -0.05
CA GLY A 227 22.20 -0.44 -1.10
C GLY A 227 21.18 0.69 -1.05
N TYR A 228 20.99 1.29 0.14
CA TYR A 228 20.17 2.48 0.34
C TYR A 228 20.91 3.52 1.16
N VAL A 229 20.73 4.79 0.81
CA VAL A 229 21.21 5.93 1.58
C VAL A 229 20.03 6.87 1.80
N ASN A 230 19.72 7.14 3.05
CA ASN A 230 18.68 8.06 3.46
C ASN A 230 19.30 9.34 4.00
N LEU A 231 18.80 10.47 3.53
CA LEU A 231 19.25 11.78 3.95
C LEU A 231 18.15 12.49 4.74
N HIS A 232 18.50 12.92 5.93
CA HIS A 232 17.60 13.58 6.87
C HIS A 232 17.88 15.08 6.93
N THR A 233 16.81 15.86 6.85
CA THR A 233 16.83 17.32 7.02
C THR A 233 15.51 17.79 7.60
N GLU A 234 15.55 18.71 8.56
CA GLU A 234 14.36 19.40 9.06
C GLU A 234 13.91 20.54 8.12
N GLN A 235 14.83 21.04 7.29
CA GLN A 235 14.59 22.19 6.42
C GLN A 235 14.95 21.84 4.97
N ASP A 236 14.03 21.17 4.28
CA ASP A 236 14.20 20.97 2.85
C ASP A 236 14.12 22.30 2.09
N SER A 237 14.96 22.43 1.08
CA SER A 237 15.06 23.63 0.25
C SER A 237 15.48 23.30 -1.18
N ASP A 238 15.05 24.10 -2.14
CA ASP A 238 15.50 23.98 -3.54
C ASP A 238 17.03 24.03 -3.68
N ARG A 239 17.72 24.66 -2.76
CA ARG A 239 19.20 24.71 -2.74
C ARG A 239 19.77 23.36 -2.33
N LEU A 240 19.25 22.76 -1.26
CA LEU A 240 19.68 21.42 -0.80
C LEU A 240 19.35 20.39 -1.85
N ARG A 241 18.14 20.42 -2.40
CA ARG A 241 17.72 19.52 -3.49
C ARG A 241 18.71 19.54 -4.64
N ARG A 242 19.07 20.73 -5.16
CA ARG A 242 20.06 20.85 -6.24
C ARG A 242 21.44 20.33 -5.83
N ALA A 243 21.85 20.55 -4.58
CA ALA A 243 23.12 20.06 -4.08
C ALA A 243 23.15 18.53 -4.02
N VAL A 244 22.10 17.87 -3.51
CA VAL A 244 21.97 16.42 -3.47
C VAL A 244 22.01 15.82 -4.88
N PHE A 245 21.21 16.37 -5.81
CA PHE A 245 21.23 15.91 -7.21
C PHE A 245 22.55 16.17 -7.93
N SER A 246 23.33 17.18 -7.51
CA SER A 246 24.64 17.45 -8.09
C SER A 246 25.75 16.59 -7.51
N ALA A 247 25.62 16.13 -6.27
CA ALA A 247 26.58 15.23 -5.62
C ALA A 247 26.53 13.82 -6.23
N VAL A 248 25.37 13.39 -6.71
CA VAL A 248 25.18 12.10 -7.34
C VAL A 248 25.46 12.24 -8.85
N SER A 249 26.66 11.83 -9.26
CA SER A 249 27.07 11.85 -10.66
C SER A 249 26.78 10.54 -11.41
N ASP A 250 26.57 9.45 -10.68
CA ASP A 250 26.37 8.12 -11.25
C ASP A 250 24.90 7.93 -11.64
N GLN A 251 24.66 7.66 -12.92
CA GLN A 251 23.31 7.43 -13.47
C GLN A 251 22.65 6.14 -12.99
N ARG A 252 23.40 5.25 -12.34
CA ARG A 252 22.86 4.01 -11.74
C ARG A 252 22.18 4.26 -10.40
N VAL A 253 22.28 5.47 -9.86
CA VAL A 253 21.67 5.86 -8.58
C VAL A 253 20.42 6.70 -8.84
N ALA A 254 19.28 6.18 -8.43
CA ALA A 254 18.03 6.92 -8.38
C ALA A 254 17.94 7.74 -7.08
N ILE A 255 17.46 8.97 -7.20
CA ILE A 255 17.19 9.85 -6.07
C ILE A 255 15.69 10.09 -5.99
N SER A 256 15.07 9.70 -4.90
CA SER A 256 13.66 9.95 -4.60
C SER A 256 13.55 11.00 -3.50
N GLY A 257 12.89 12.11 -3.77
CA GLY A 257 12.53 13.11 -2.76
C GLY A 257 11.15 12.80 -2.17
N LEU A 258 10.97 13.03 -0.86
CA LEU A 258 9.69 12.79 -0.17
C LEU A 258 8.55 13.60 -0.80
N ASP A 259 8.81 14.86 -1.16
CA ASP A 259 7.80 15.73 -1.77
C ASP A 259 7.43 15.26 -3.19
N ASP A 260 8.40 14.78 -3.97
CA ASP A 260 8.14 14.23 -5.31
C ASP A 260 7.29 12.97 -5.23
N LEU A 261 7.65 12.06 -4.33
CA LEU A 261 6.90 10.82 -4.10
C LEU A 261 5.51 11.11 -3.58
N SER A 262 5.38 12.04 -2.63
CA SER A 262 4.09 12.49 -2.13
C SER A 262 3.20 13.05 -3.24
N ALA A 263 3.77 13.89 -4.12
CA ALA A 263 3.05 14.46 -5.26
C ALA A 263 2.67 13.40 -6.30
N GLU A 264 3.47 12.37 -6.48
CA GLU A 264 3.16 11.23 -7.37
C GLU A 264 2.03 10.37 -6.82
N LEU A 265 2.11 9.99 -5.54
CA LEU A 265 1.07 9.24 -4.85
C LEU A 265 -0.26 10.02 -4.82
N GLU A 266 -0.20 11.33 -4.58
CA GLU A 266 -1.40 12.19 -4.62
C GLU A 266 -2.04 12.21 -6.02
N ARG A 267 -1.24 12.29 -7.07
CA ARG A 267 -1.74 12.22 -8.46
C ARG A 267 -2.36 10.86 -8.76
N GLY A 268 -1.72 9.77 -8.31
CA GLY A 268 -2.24 8.42 -8.42
C GLY A 268 -3.60 8.27 -7.71
N LEU A 269 -3.66 8.68 -6.44
CA LEU A 269 -4.88 8.64 -5.63
C LEU A 269 -6.01 9.48 -6.26
N ARG A 270 -5.70 10.69 -6.74
CA ARG A 270 -6.70 11.52 -7.44
C ARG A 270 -7.23 10.84 -8.71
N GLY A 271 -6.37 10.15 -9.45
CA GLY A 271 -6.77 9.38 -10.63
C GLY A 271 -7.69 8.20 -10.28
N GLU A 272 -7.40 7.46 -9.23
CA GLU A 272 -8.24 6.38 -8.72
C GLU A 272 -9.60 6.91 -8.25
N LEU A 273 -9.59 7.94 -7.41
CA LEU A 273 -10.82 8.57 -6.93
C LEU A 273 -11.68 9.11 -8.07
N ALA A 274 -11.08 9.74 -9.08
CA ALA A 274 -11.83 10.24 -10.25
C ALA A 274 -12.53 9.10 -11.00
N ARG A 275 -11.87 7.95 -11.15
CA ARG A 275 -12.46 6.75 -11.75
C ARG A 275 -13.62 6.23 -10.90
N ASP A 276 -13.42 6.11 -9.59
CA ASP A 276 -14.40 5.55 -8.66
C ASP A 276 -15.64 6.44 -8.54
N TYR A 277 -15.46 7.76 -8.44
CA TYR A 277 -16.57 8.72 -8.49
C TYR A 277 -17.28 8.69 -9.84
N GLY A 278 -16.56 8.50 -10.95
CA GLY A 278 -17.15 8.32 -12.28
C GLY A 278 -18.11 7.13 -12.34
N ILE A 279 -17.69 5.99 -11.80
CA ILE A 279 -18.52 4.77 -11.69
C ILE A 279 -19.74 5.03 -10.79
N LEU A 280 -19.53 5.68 -9.64
CA LEU A 280 -20.62 6.01 -8.71
C LEU A 280 -21.67 6.92 -9.34
N VAL A 281 -21.25 7.95 -10.09
CA VAL A 281 -22.17 8.84 -10.84
C VAL A 281 -22.98 8.04 -11.85
N PHE A 282 -22.35 7.12 -12.57
CA PHE A 282 -23.04 6.24 -13.51
C PHE A 282 -24.10 5.38 -12.82
N ILE A 283 -23.73 4.70 -11.71
CA ILE A 283 -24.68 3.89 -10.91
C ILE A 283 -25.82 4.76 -10.37
N PHE A 284 -25.52 5.97 -9.90
CA PHE A 284 -26.51 6.92 -9.40
C PHE A 284 -27.52 7.32 -10.47
N VAL A 285 -27.05 7.67 -11.68
CA VAL A 285 -27.92 8.00 -12.81
C VAL A 285 -28.83 6.83 -13.16
N PHE A 286 -28.28 5.61 -13.21
CA PHE A 286 -29.09 4.40 -13.43
C PHE A 286 -30.15 4.19 -12.34
N SER A 287 -29.79 4.44 -11.09
CA SER A 287 -30.73 4.35 -9.96
C SER A 287 -31.86 5.37 -10.06
N LEU A 288 -31.52 6.60 -10.50
CA LEU A 288 -32.56 7.65 -10.77
C LEU A 288 -33.50 7.27 -11.92
N ILE A 289 -32.96 6.73 -13.02
CA ILE A 289 -33.77 6.26 -14.15
C ILE A 289 -34.70 5.13 -13.69
N ASN A 290 -34.22 4.19 -12.91
CA ASN A 290 -35.01 3.09 -12.36
C ASN A 290 -36.12 3.60 -11.42
N LEU A 291 -35.80 4.57 -10.56
CA LEU A 291 -36.79 5.26 -9.72
C LEU A 291 -37.88 5.93 -10.56
N ALA A 292 -37.48 6.73 -11.55
CA ALA A 292 -38.42 7.41 -12.45
C ALA A 292 -39.34 6.42 -13.17
N ASN A 293 -38.76 5.34 -13.73
CA ASN A 293 -39.50 4.28 -14.39
C ASN A 293 -40.51 3.59 -13.44
N THR A 294 -40.09 3.32 -12.19
CA THR A 294 -40.96 2.75 -11.17
C THR A 294 -42.13 3.70 -10.84
N LEU A 295 -41.85 4.99 -10.66
CA LEU A 295 -42.88 5.98 -10.39
C LEU A 295 -43.88 6.14 -11.55
N ILE A 296 -43.39 6.27 -12.78
CA ILE A 296 -44.23 6.36 -13.99
C ILE A 296 -45.09 5.11 -14.12
N THR A 297 -44.53 3.92 -13.98
CA THR A 297 -45.29 2.67 -14.07
C THR A 297 -46.39 2.59 -13.01
N ASN A 298 -46.08 3.02 -11.78
CA ASN A 298 -47.07 3.05 -10.69
C ASN A 298 -48.19 4.09 -10.96
N LEU A 299 -47.85 5.23 -11.54
CA LEU A 299 -48.84 6.27 -11.95
C LEU A 299 -49.76 5.73 -13.04
N LEU A 300 -49.21 5.16 -14.11
CA LEU A 300 -49.96 4.60 -15.21
C LEU A 300 -50.89 3.47 -14.75
N ALA A 301 -50.43 2.58 -13.89
CA ALA A 301 -51.26 1.48 -13.34
C ALA A 301 -52.45 1.98 -12.49
N ARG A 302 -52.42 3.24 -12.06
CA ARG A 302 -53.42 3.84 -11.16
C ARG A 302 -54.25 4.95 -11.80
N GLN A 303 -54.16 5.12 -13.11
CA GLN A 303 -54.91 6.17 -13.82
C GLN A 303 -56.43 6.11 -13.55
N GLN A 304 -57.02 4.92 -13.49
CA GLN A 304 -58.42 4.72 -13.14
C GLN A 304 -58.74 5.15 -11.72
N GLU A 305 -57.88 4.85 -10.74
CA GLU A 305 -58.05 5.28 -9.34
C GLU A 305 -58.03 6.82 -9.23
N PHE A 306 -57.12 7.48 -9.98
CA PHE A 306 -57.06 8.95 -10.02
C PHE A 306 -58.29 9.59 -10.61
N GLY A 307 -58.88 8.99 -11.67
CA GLY A 307 -60.12 9.43 -12.24
C GLY A 307 -61.30 9.35 -11.23
N VAL A 308 -61.33 8.29 -10.42
CA VAL A 308 -62.31 8.15 -9.33
C VAL A 308 -62.11 9.22 -8.23
N PHE A 309 -60.84 9.48 -7.83
CA PHE A 309 -60.56 10.53 -6.83
C PHE A 309 -60.94 11.94 -7.33
N GLN A 310 -60.74 12.25 -8.60
CA GLN A 310 -61.18 13.51 -9.21
C GLN A 310 -62.70 13.60 -9.27
N SER A 311 -63.39 12.51 -9.59
CA SER A 311 -64.86 12.50 -9.63
C SER A 311 -65.53 12.69 -8.26
N VAL A 312 -64.81 12.33 -7.17
CA VAL A 312 -65.21 12.53 -5.76
C VAL A 312 -64.76 13.92 -5.23
N GLY A 313 -64.13 14.77 -6.08
CA GLY A 313 -63.80 16.16 -5.75
C GLY A 313 -62.34 16.39 -5.29
N MET A 314 -61.43 15.45 -5.52
CA MET A 314 -60.00 15.68 -5.24
C MET A 314 -59.42 16.65 -6.28
N SER A 315 -58.81 17.74 -5.82
CA SER A 315 -58.13 18.70 -6.70
C SER A 315 -56.77 18.20 -7.17
N ASP A 316 -56.30 18.73 -8.34
CA ASP A 316 -54.99 18.40 -8.90
C ASP A 316 -53.84 18.72 -7.93
N ARG A 317 -53.96 19.79 -7.12
CA ARG A 317 -52.99 20.11 -6.07
C ARG A 317 -52.93 19.06 -4.98
N GLN A 318 -54.06 18.49 -4.57
CA GLN A 318 -54.12 17.45 -3.57
C GLN A 318 -53.48 16.14 -4.10
N MET A 319 -53.72 15.84 -5.38
CA MET A 319 -53.13 14.67 -6.04
C MET A 319 -51.62 14.83 -6.19
N SER A 320 -51.13 15.97 -6.63
CA SER A 320 -49.72 16.29 -6.72
C SER A 320 -49.03 16.22 -5.33
N SER A 321 -49.67 16.72 -4.28
CA SER A 321 -49.18 16.63 -2.91
C SER A 321 -49.07 15.18 -2.42
N MET A 322 -50.05 14.33 -2.72
CA MET A 322 -50.03 12.91 -2.39
C MET A 322 -48.84 12.19 -3.05
N LEU A 323 -48.60 12.49 -4.35
CA LEU A 323 -47.44 11.90 -5.08
C LEU A 323 -46.12 12.40 -4.55
N SER A 324 -46.03 13.67 -4.16
CA SER A 324 -44.82 14.21 -3.53
C SER A 324 -44.50 13.51 -2.20
N PHE A 325 -45.52 13.22 -1.38
CA PHE A 325 -45.31 12.43 -0.17
C PHE A 325 -44.91 10.99 -0.45
N GLU A 326 -45.40 10.37 -1.51
CA GLU A 326 -45.01 9.04 -1.95
C GLU A 326 -43.50 9.01 -2.32
N CYS A 327 -43.02 10.00 -3.08
CA CYS A 327 -41.58 10.16 -3.37
C CYS A 327 -40.76 10.40 -2.10
N LEU A 328 -41.24 11.20 -1.16
CA LEU A 328 -40.58 11.45 0.13
C LEU A 328 -40.43 10.17 0.97
N TYR A 329 -41.38 9.26 0.90
CA TYR A 329 -41.26 7.95 1.58
C TYR A 329 -40.17 7.08 0.94
N TYR A 330 -40.00 7.07 -0.38
CA TYR A 330 -38.90 6.37 -1.04
C TYR A 330 -37.56 6.91 -0.56
N VAL A 331 -37.38 8.22 -0.55
CA VAL A 331 -36.14 8.86 -0.09
C VAL A 331 -35.91 8.61 1.42
N GLY A 332 -36.94 8.80 2.24
CA GLY A 332 -36.81 8.65 3.69
C GLY A 332 -36.44 7.23 4.14
N ILE A 333 -36.98 6.21 3.47
CA ILE A 333 -36.64 4.79 3.76
C ILE A 333 -35.24 4.44 3.23
N THR A 334 -34.77 5.13 2.20
CA THR A 334 -33.39 4.92 1.69
C THR A 334 -32.35 5.49 2.63
N LEU A 335 -32.68 6.52 3.41
CA LEU A 335 -31.78 7.19 4.35
C LEU A 335 -31.75 6.54 5.75
N LEU A 336 -32.67 5.61 6.05
CA LEU A 336 -32.70 4.80 7.26
C LEU A 336 -31.95 3.49 7.07
#